data_70bad47cadef8c3b15fa65092fe994c4
#
_entry.id   70bad47cadef8c3b15fa65092fe994c4
#
_cell.length_a   1.000
_cell.length_b   1.000
_cell.length_c   1.000
_cell.angle_alpha   90.00
_cell.angle_beta   90.00
_cell.angle_gamma   90.00
#
_symmetry.space_group_name_H-M   'P 1'
#
loop_
_entity.id
_entity.type
_entity.pdbx_description
1 polymer ?
#
loop_
_entity_poly.entity_id
_entity_poly.type
_entity_poly.pdbx_seq_one_letter_code
_entity_poly.pdbx_strand_id
1 'polypeptide(L)'
;MSARCGTIFTTFAATILLLSTVGGATPHYIWNASNSVPIGLYRVQPATQLTVTELVAVQPPDLLAAFLDLNGYLPVGVPMLKRVLALPGQTVCRNGLTIAVDGIDMGQAHERDGRGRPLPVWQGCRVIAGGDIFVMNWQCADSLDSRYFGPLPASAVIGRAVAVWTDEE
;
A
#
# COMPACT_ATOMS: atom_id res chain seq x y z
N MET A 1 9.84 -41.42 -12.16
CA MET A 1 8.42 -40.99 -11.97
C MET A 1 8.25 -39.60 -11.32
N SER A 2 9.32 -38.87 -11.05
CA SER A 2 9.28 -37.59 -10.28
C SER A 2 9.02 -36.34 -11.12
N ALA A 3 9.44 -36.25 -12.39
CA ALA A 3 9.33 -35.07 -13.21
C ALA A 3 7.89 -34.70 -13.65
N ARG A 4 7.03 -35.68 -13.83
CA ARG A 4 5.63 -35.45 -14.29
C ARG A 4 4.71 -34.89 -13.19
N CYS A 5 5.00 -35.21 -11.92
CA CYS A 5 4.22 -34.71 -10.78
C CYS A 5 4.52 -33.24 -10.51
N GLY A 6 5.80 -32.80 -10.65
CA GLY A 6 6.21 -31.40 -10.48
C GLY A 6 5.61 -30.48 -11.56
N THR A 7 5.53 -30.94 -12.81
CA THR A 7 4.98 -30.15 -13.93
C THR A 7 3.47 -29.95 -13.79
N ILE A 8 2.74 -30.93 -13.28
CA ILE A 8 1.30 -30.82 -13.03
C ILE A 8 1.01 -29.84 -11.88
N PHE A 9 1.83 -29.86 -10.82
CA PHE A 9 1.68 -28.93 -9.69
C PHE A 9 1.98 -27.48 -10.08
N THR A 10 3.00 -27.23 -10.89
CA THR A 10 3.36 -25.88 -11.36
C THR A 10 2.34 -25.33 -12.35
N THR A 11 1.79 -26.15 -13.25
CA THR A 11 0.73 -25.73 -14.16
C THR A 11 -0.59 -25.47 -13.43
N PHE A 12 -0.94 -26.27 -12.42
CA PHE A 12 -2.15 -26.05 -11.62
C PHE A 12 -2.05 -24.76 -10.77
N ALA A 13 -0.91 -24.50 -10.14
CA ALA A 13 -0.65 -23.28 -9.39
C ALA A 13 -0.67 -22.03 -10.29
N ALA A 14 -0.06 -22.09 -11.48
CA ALA A 14 -0.08 -21.02 -12.47
C ALA A 14 -1.50 -20.76 -13.02
N THR A 15 -2.31 -21.80 -13.21
CA THR A 15 -3.70 -21.67 -13.67
C THR A 15 -4.61 -21.05 -12.60
N ILE A 16 -4.42 -21.37 -11.33
CA ILE A 16 -5.16 -20.76 -10.22
C ILE A 16 -4.78 -19.28 -10.07
N LEU A 17 -3.51 -18.93 -10.22
CA LEU A 17 -3.04 -17.53 -10.23
C LEU A 17 -3.64 -16.75 -11.41
N LEU A 18 -3.69 -17.33 -12.61
CA LEU A 18 -4.28 -16.70 -13.79
C LEU A 18 -5.81 -16.56 -13.69
N LEU A 19 -6.51 -17.52 -13.12
CA LEU A 19 -7.97 -17.42 -12.93
C LEU A 19 -8.36 -16.39 -11.86
N SER A 20 -7.50 -16.10 -10.89
CA SER A 20 -7.74 -15.04 -9.90
C SER A 20 -7.57 -13.63 -10.48
N THR A 21 -6.87 -13.48 -11.62
CA THR A 21 -6.61 -12.16 -12.26
C THR A 21 -7.61 -11.79 -13.36
N VAL A 22 -8.38 -12.72 -13.88
CA VAL A 22 -9.26 -12.52 -15.06
C VAL A 22 -10.62 -11.90 -14.73
N GLY A 23 -10.95 -11.69 -13.44
CA GLY A 23 -12.30 -11.30 -13.06
C GLY A 23 -12.49 -9.89 -12.48
N GLY A 24 -11.46 -9.03 -12.37
CA GLY A 24 -11.59 -7.75 -11.65
C GLY A 24 -12.01 -7.91 -10.18
N ALA A 25 -11.97 -9.14 -9.67
CA ALA A 25 -12.33 -9.45 -8.29
C ALA A 25 -11.21 -8.99 -7.34
N THR A 26 -11.60 -8.41 -6.22
CA THR A 26 -10.70 -8.09 -5.12
C THR A 26 -9.92 -9.34 -4.72
N PRO A 27 -8.58 -9.31 -4.65
CA PRO A 27 -7.80 -10.48 -4.26
C PRO A 27 -8.14 -10.88 -2.82
N HIS A 28 -8.38 -12.15 -2.57
CA HIS A 28 -8.64 -12.67 -1.22
C HIS A 28 -7.36 -12.74 -0.37
N TYR A 29 -6.21 -12.88 -1.02
CA TYR A 29 -4.89 -12.97 -0.38
C TYR A 29 -3.87 -12.14 -1.14
N ILE A 30 -2.95 -11.53 -0.41
CA ILE A 30 -1.81 -10.77 -0.93
C ILE A 30 -0.54 -11.31 -0.27
N TRP A 31 0.44 -11.64 -1.10
CA TRP A 31 1.81 -11.86 -0.63
C TRP A 31 2.56 -10.53 -0.64
N ASN A 32 2.95 -10.05 0.55
CA ASN A 32 3.82 -8.89 0.67
C ASN A 32 5.28 -9.33 0.63
N ALA A 33 6.02 -8.82 -0.34
CA ALA A 33 7.45 -9.05 -0.51
C ALA A 33 8.30 -7.81 -0.16
N SER A 34 7.69 -6.75 0.37
CA SER A 34 8.37 -5.49 0.69
C SER A 34 8.48 -5.30 2.20
N ASN A 35 9.57 -4.67 2.66
CA ASN A 35 9.82 -4.39 4.08
C ASN A 35 8.97 -3.23 4.64
N SER A 36 8.02 -2.68 3.89
CA SER A 36 7.18 -1.57 4.36
C SER A 36 6.16 -1.98 5.43
N VAL A 37 5.82 -3.25 5.47
CA VAL A 37 5.15 -3.99 6.55
C VAL A 37 5.78 -5.38 6.57
N PRO A 38 5.58 -6.21 7.61
CA PRO A 38 6.18 -7.55 7.68
C PRO A 38 5.98 -8.35 6.39
N ILE A 39 7.03 -8.99 5.90
CA ILE A 39 6.95 -9.85 4.72
C ILE A 39 6.07 -11.04 5.06
N GLY A 40 5.12 -11.40 4.18
CA GLY A 40 4.25 -12.53 4.45
C GLY A 40 2.94 -12.56 3.69
N LEU A 41 2.07 -13.46 4.11
CA LEU A 41 0.75 -13.68 3.53
C LEU A 41 -0.31 -12.92 4.32
N TYR A 42 -1.09 -12.11 3.63
CA TYR A 42 -2.19 -11.32 4.19
C TYR A 42 -3.50 -11.73 3.54
N ARG A 43 -4.54 -11.89 4.36
CA ARG A 43 -5.91 -12.06 3.89
C ARG A 43 -6.58 -10.69 3.76
N VAL A 44 -7.20 -10.42 2.62
CA VAL A 44 -8.00 -9.21 2.39
C VAL A 44 -9.44 -9.47 2.82
N GLN A 45 -9.95 -8.62 3.69
CA GLN A 45 -11.31 -8.67 4.20
C GLN A 45 -12.04 -7.38 3.82
N PRO A 46 -13.37 -7.42 3.60
CA PRO A 46 -14.13 -6.19 3.38
C PRO A 46 -13.90 -5.17 4.49
N ALA A 47 -13.65 -3.91 4.13
CA ALA A 47 -13.54 -2.79 5.06
C ALA A 47 -14.82 -1.96 4.94
N THR A 48 -15.73 -2.09 5.91
CA THR A 48 -16.98 -1.31 5.97
C THR A 48 -16.78 0.07 6.57
N GLN A 49 -15.84 0.18 7.50
CA GLN A 49 -15.44 1.43 8.14
C GLN A 49 -13.94 1.38 8.38
N LEU A 50 -13.24 2.43 7.95
CA LEU A 50 -11.80 2.55 8.16
C LEU A 50 -11.50 3.17 9.52
N THR A 51 -10.45 2.70 10.17
CA THR A 51 -9.94 3.25 11.42
C THR A 51 -8.47 3.62 11.30
N VAL A 52 -8.04 4.63 12.07
CA VAL A 52 -6.62 5.01 12.14
C VAL A 52 -5.81 3.81 12.65
N THR A 53 -4.61 3.62 12.14
CA THR A 53 -3.69 2.50 12.36
C THR A 53 -4.02 1.20 11.63
N GLU A 54 -5.21 1.07 11.08
CA GLU A 54 -5.63 -0.13 10.36
C GLU A 54 -4.75 -0.37 9.12
N LEU A 55 -4.32 -1.62 8.93
CA LEU A 55 -3.61 -2.03 7.74
C LEU A 55 -4.61 -2.34 6.62
N VAL A 56 -4.46 -1.67 5.49
CA VAL A 56 -5.35 -1.81 4.35
C VAL A 56 -4.58 -2.15 3.07
N ALA A 57 -5.25 -2.86 2.19
CA ALA A 57 -4.80 -3.07 0.82
C ALA A 57 -5.36 -1.93 -0.04
N VAL A 58 -4.48 -1.18 -0.70
CA VAL A 58 -4.80 -0.01 -1.51
C VAL A 58 -4.44 -0.30 -2.96
N GLN A 59 -5.41 -0.22 -3.85
CA GLN A 59 -5.16 -0.22 -5.29
C GLN A 59 -4.78 1.21 -5.70
N PRO A 60 -3.54 1.46 -6.16
CA PRO A 60 -3.15 2.81 -6.55
C PRO A 60 -4.06 3.33 -7.67
N PRO A 61 -4.54 4.59 -7.60
CA PRO A 61 -5.21 5.24 -8.73
C PRO A 61 -4.32 5.25 -9.98
N ASP A 62 -4.92 5.28 -11.18
CA ASP A 62 -4.23 5.06 -12.45
C ASP A 62 -2.95 5.88 -12.65
N LEU A 63 -2.99 7.20 -12.35
CA LEU A 63 -1.81 8.06 -12.47
C LEU A 63 -0.71 7.68 -11.50
N LEU A 64 -1.07 7.30 -10.28
CA LEU A 64 -0.11 6.82 -9.28
C LEU A 64 0.42 5.45 -9.67
N ALA A 65 -0.44 4.54 -10.12
CA ALA A 65 -0.05 3.21 -10.60
C ALA A 65 0.97 3.31 -11.74
N ALA A 66 0.70 4.19 -12.73
CA ALA A 66 1.63 4.44 -13.83
C ALA A 66 2.98 5.01 -13.35
N PHE A 67 2.96 5.97 -12.41
CA PHE A 67 4.19 6.52 -11.81
C PHE A 67 5.00 5.43 -11.10
N LEU A 68 4.34 4.58 -10.31
CA LEU A 68 5.00 3.51 -9.55
C LEU A 68 5.64 2.47 -10.48
N ASP A 69 4.95 2.09 -11.54
CA ASP A 69 5.42 1.10 -12.52
C ASP A 69 6.59 1.65 -13.35
N LEU A 70 6.46 2.85 -13.92
CA LEU A 70 7.50 3.50 -14.71
C LEU A 70 8.81 3.71 -13.93
N ASN A 71 8.72 3.88 -12.61
CA ASN A 71 9.88 4.02 -11.74
C ASN A 71 10.35 2.69 -11.13
N GLY A 72 9.70 1.57 -11.46
CA GLY A 72 10.04 0.24 -10.97
C GLY A 72 9.86 0.08 -9.46
N TYR A 73 8.89 0.80 -8.86
CA TYR A 73 8.50 0.66 -7.46
C TYR A 73 7.45 -0.43 -7.27
N LEU A 74 6.41 -0.45 -8.12
CA LEU A 74 5.31 -1.38 -8.03
C LEU A 74 4.67 -1.56 -9.42
N PRO A 75 4.51 -2.78 -9.92
CA PRO A 75 3.83 -3.02 -11.20
C PRO A 75 2.37 -2.57 -11.18
N VAL A 76 1.85 -2.15 -12.34
CA VAL A 76 0.41 -1.83 -12.51
C VAL A 76 -0.45 -3.02 -12.07
N GLY A 77 -1.53 -2.75 -11.35
CA GLY A 77 -2.48 -3.77 -10.88
C GLY A 77 -2.09 -4.43 -9.56
N VAL A 78 -0.88 -4.19 -9.05
CA VAL A 78 -0.45 -4.72 -7.74
C VAL A 78 -0.88 -3.76 -6.62
N PRO A 79 -1.64 -4.21 -5.60
CA PRO A 79 -2.02 -3.38 -4.47
C PRO A 79 -0.87 -3.13 -3.50
N MET A 80 -0.89 -1.97 -2.83
CA MET A 80 0.01 -1.64 -1.73
C MET A 80 -0.61 -2.03 -0.39
N LEU A 81 0.21 -2.48 0.57
CA LEU A 81 -0.20 -2.60 1.97
C LEU A 81 0.24 -1.35 2.74
N LYS A 82 -0.71 -0.58 3.26
CA LYS A 82 -0.47 0.67 3.97
C LYS A 82 -1.37 0.81 5.20
N ARG A 83 -0.87 1.51 6.23
CA ARG A 83 -1.68 1.84 7.40
C ARG A 83 -2.41 3.15 7.18
N VAL A 84 -3.67 3.21 7.58
CA VAL A 84 -4.43 4.45 7.63
C VAL A 84 -3.84 5.34 8.73
N LEU A 85 -3.37 6.53 8.36
CA LEU A 85 -2.80 7.50 9.30
C LEU A 85 -3.79 8.61 9.65
N ALA A 86 -4.56 9.09 8.66
CA ALA A 86 -5.58 10.10 8.90
C ALA A 86 -6.84 9.85 8.07
N LEU A 87 -7.97 10.24 8.64
CA LEU A 87 -9.33 10.10 8.13
C LEU A 87 -9.95 11.49 7.87
N PRO A 88 -11.11 11.57 7.20
CA PRO A 88 -11.81 12.83 6.94
C PRO A 88 -11.97 13.71 8.19
N GLY A 89 -11.70 15.00 8.02
CA GLY A 89 -11.76 16.02 9.06
C GLY A 89 -10.44 16.25 9.81
N GLN A 90 -9.49 15.31 9.75
CA GLN A 90 -8.17 15.52 10.33
C GLN A 90 -7.28 16.37 9.41
N THR A 91 -6.36 17.12 9.99
CA THR A 91 -5.43 17.97 9.25
C THR A 91 -4.07 17.29 9.14
N VAL A 92 -3.60 17.07 7.91
CA VAL A 92 -2.25 16.57 7.64
C VAL A 92 -1.40 17.69 7.07
N CYS A 93 -0.24 17.93 7.69
CA CYS A 93 0.74 18.92 7.27
C CYS A 93 2.04 18.25 6.83
N ARG A 94 2.64 18.78 5.76
CA ARG A 94 4.03 18.52 5.40
C ARG A 94 4.82 19.83 5.46
N ASN A 95 5.75 19.91 6.40
CA ASN A 95 6.66 21.05 6.58
C ASN A 95 8.09 20.58 6.30
N GLY A 96 8.60 20.92 5.12
CA GLY A 96 9.85 20.33 4.64
C GLY A 96 9.74 18.83 4.46
N LEU A 97 10.38 18.06 5.34
CA LEU A 97 10.32 16.60 5.34
C LEU A 97 9.38 16.04 6.41
N THR A 98 9.01 16.84 7.41
CA THR A 98 8.18 16.40 8.54
C THR A 98 6.70 16.27 8.13
N ILE A 99 6.09 15.15 8.47
CA ILE A 99 4.66 14.89 8.36
C ILE A 99 4.03 14.97 9.75
N ALA A 100 3.01 15.79 9.90
CA ALA A 100 2.25 15.92 11.13
C ALA A 100 0.76 15.68 10.87
N VAL A 101 0.04 15.10 11.84
CA VAL A 101 -1.42 14.94 11.86
C VAL A 101 -1.95 15.65 13.09
N ASP A 102 -2.87 16.61 12.90
CA ASP A 102 -3.46 17.43 13.95
C ASP A 102 -2.40 18.05 14.90
N GLY A 103 -1.26 18.44 14.32
CA GLY A 103 -0.13 19.05 15.03
C GLY A 103 0.82 18.05 15.69
N ILE A 104 0.60 16.75 15.58
CA ILE A 104 1.47 15.71 16.13
C ILE A 104 2.39 15.19 15.03
N ASP A 105 3.71 15.22 15.25
CA ASP A 105 4.70 14.69 14.32
C ASP A 105 4.59 13.17 14.22
N MET A 106 4.40 12.67 12.99
CA MET A 106 4.22 11.25 12.69
C MET A 106 5.43 10.61 11.99
N GLY A 107 6.41 11.42 11.58
CA GLY A 107 7.63 10.96 10.93
C GLY A 107 8.05 11.86 9.78
N GLN A 108 9.05 11.40 9.02
CA GLN A 108 9.66 12.20 7.97
C GLN A 108 9.58 11.52 6.61
N ALA A 109 9.51 12.32 5.56
CA ALA A 109 9.74 11.93 4.19
C ALA A 109 11.24 12.03 3.84
N HIS A 110 11.66 11.40 2.75
CA HIS A 110 12.98 11.57 2.17
C HIS A 110 12.90 12.48 0.94
N GLU A 111 14.01 13.14 0.60
CA GLU A 111 14.13 13.88 -0.67
C GLU A 111 14.34 12.94 -1.85
N ARG A 112 15.03 11.83 -1.60
CA ARG A 112 15.43 10.85 -2.62
C ARG A 112 15.15 9.43 -2.13
N ASP A 113 14.93 8.54 -3.07
CA ASP A 113 14.85 7.11 -2.79
C ASP A 113 16.24 6.47 -2.58
N GLY A 114 16.28 5.20 -2.23
CA GLY A 114 17.51 4.43 -2.03
C GLY A 114 18.39 4.29 -3.28
N ARG A 115 17.89 4.70 -4.47
CA ARG A 115 18.65 4.78 -5.74
C ARG A 115 19.08 6.20 -6.07
N GLY A 116 18.86 7.18 -5.18
CA GLY A 116 19.22 8.59 -5.35
C GLY A 116 18.27 9.39 -6.25
N ARG A 117 17.12 8.84 -6.67
CA ARG A 117 16.14 9.52 -7.51
C ARG A 117 15.26 10.44 -6.66
N PRO A 118 14.89 11.64 -7.14
CA PRO A 118 14.03 12.54 -6.40
C PRO A 118 12.63 11.91 -6.19
N LEU A 119 12.10 12.06 -4.99
CA LEU A 119 10.76 11.62 -4.64
C LEU A 119 9.75 12.77 -4.81
N PRO A 120 8.47 12.49 -5.10
CA PRO A 120 7.43 13.51 -5.21
C PRO A 120 7.31 14.34 -3.93
N VAL A 121 7.01 15.63 -4.10
CA VAL A 121 6.93 16.57 -2.98
C VAL A 121 5.61 17.34 -3.04
N TRP A 122 4.93 17.43 -1.92
CA TRP A 122 3.89 18.41 -1.65
C TRP A 122 4.24 19.14 -0.36
N GLN A 123 3.65 20.32 -0.11
CA GLN A 123 3.93 21.14 1.06
C GLN A 123 2.65 21.78 1.60
N GLY A 124 2.72 22.20 2.87
CA GLY A 124 1.63 22.86 3.57
C GLY A 124 0.67 21.89 4.26
N CYS A 125 -0.45 22.42 4.71
CA CYS A 125 -1.46 21.65 5.44
C CYS A 125 -2.69 21.38 4.56
N ARG A 126 -3.29 20.21 4.74
CA ARG A 126 -4.54 19.82 4.06
C ARG A 126 -5.47 19.16 5.07
N VAL A 127 -6.71 19.61 5.10
CA VAL A 127 -7.77 18.87 5.79
C VAL A 127 -8.15 17.70 4.90
N ILE A 128 -8.19 16.49 5.45
CA ILE A 128 -8.60 15.29 4.70
C ILE A 128 -10.08 15.45 4.36
N ALA A 129 -10.39 15.47 3.08
CA ALA A 129 -11.75 15.66 2.57
C ALA A 129 -12.62 14.43 2.80
N GLY A 130 -13.94 14.63 2.76
CA GLY A 130 -14.87 13.49 2.74
C GLY A 130 -14.60 12.59 1.53
N GLY A 131 -14.36 11.33 1.76
CA GLY A 131 -14.02 10.36 0.70
C GLY A 131 -12.53 10.19 0.43
N ASP A 132 -11.64 10.88 1.15
CA ASP A 132 -10.19 10.70 1.09
C ASP A 132 -9.65 10.09 2.38
N ILE A 133 -8.45 9.52 2.28
CA ILE A 133 -7.67 9.02 3.41
C ILE A 133 -6.20 9.40 3.23
N PHE A 134 -5.46 9.44 4.32
CA PHE A 134 -4.01 9.55 4.29
C PHE A 134 -3.41 8.26 4.83
N VAL A 135 -2.58 7.59 4.03
CA VAL A 135 -1.97 6.32 4.38
C VAL A 135 -0.47 6.47 4.55
N MET A 136 0.09 5.88 5.61
CA MET A 136 1.51 5.96 5.90
C MET A 136 1.94 4.77 6.76
N ASN A 137 3.02 4.09 6.37
CA ASN A 137 3.68 3.11 7.22
C ASN A 137 4.75 3.84 8.05
N TRP A 138 4.34 4.49 9.14
CA TRP A 138 5.23 5.36 9.97
C TRP A 138 6.38 4.60 10.62
N GLN A 139 6.26 3.28 10.79
CA GLN A 139 7.32 2.42 11.32
C GLN A 139 8.43 2.15 10.30
N CYS A 140 8.19 2.40 9.01
CA CYS A 140 9.15 2.19 7.93
C CYS A 140 9.46 3.53 7.25
N ALA A 141 10.66 4.06 7.48
CA ALA A 141 11.09 5.34 6.92
C ALA A 141 11.12 5.32 5.39
N ASP A 142 11.49 4.18 4.79
CA ASP A 142 11.65 4.02 3.34
C ASP A 142 10.34 3.65 2.64
N SER A 143 9.21 3.58 3.36
CA SER A 143 7.93 3.27 2.73
C SER A 143 7.48 4.39 1.80
N LEU A 144 7.14 4.02 0.56
CA LEU A 144 6.57 4.93 -0.43
C LEU A 144 5.05 4.98 -0.24
N ASP A 145 4.54 6.12 0.25
CA ASP A 145 3.15 6.27 0.69
C ASP A 145 2.69 7.75 0.59
N SER A 146 1.62 8.12 1.27
CA SER A 146 1.05 9.47 1.21
C SER A 146 1.99 10.59 1.68
N ARG A 147 3.12 10.28 2.31
CA ARG A 147 4.20 11.26 2.52
C ARG A 147 4.61 11.93 1.22
N TYR A 148 4.51 11.21 0.09
CA TYR A 148 4.94 11.64 -1.24
C TYR A 148 3.79 11.99 -2.16
N PHE A 149 2.66 11.28 -2.05
CA PHE A 149 1.53 11.42 -2.98
C PHE A 149 0.42 12.31 -2.45
N GLY A 150 0.39 12.60 -1.13
CA GLY A 150 -0.74 13.24 -0.48
C GLY A 150 -1.90 12.27 -0.22
N PRO A 151 -3.09 12.79 0.12
CA PRO A 151 -4.28 11.98 0.34
C PRO A 151 -4.66 11.17 -0.90
N LEU A 152 -5.23 9.98 -0.67
CA LEU A 152 -5.76 9.10 -1.71
C LEU A 152 -7.26 8.94 -1.51
N PRO A 153 -8.03 8.68 -2.58
CA PRO A 153 -9.46 8.40 -2.44
C PRO A 153 -9.67 7.13 -1.60
N ALA A 154 -10.60 7.17 -0.66
CA ALA A 154 -10.95 6.01 0.17
C ALA A 154 -11.46 4.83 -0.68
N SER A 155 -12.03 5.11 -1.86
CA SER A 155 -12.42 4.09 -2.84
C SER A 155 -11.26 3.28 -3.40
N ALA A 156 -10.01 3.76 -3.24
CA ALA A 156 -8.81 2.99 -3.58
C ALA A 156 -8.53 1.84 -2.60
N VAL A 157 -9.16 1.84 -1.41
CA VAL A 157 -9.05 0.74 -0.45
C VAL A 157 -9.88 -0.43 -0.93
N ILE A 158 -9.22 -1.54 -1.24
CA ILE A 158 -9.88 -2.78 -1.66
C ILE A 158 -10.25 -3.69 -0.49
N GLY A 159 -9.71 -3.43 0.70
CA GLY A 159 -10.06 -4.14 1.91
C GLY A 159 -9.05 -3.96 3.04
N ARG A 160 -9.39 -4.49 4.20
CA ARG A 160 -8.51 -4.62 5.37
C ARG A 160 -7.54 -5.77 5.14
N ALA A 161 -6.26 -5.58 5.40
CA ALA A 161 -5.25 -6.62 5.31
C ALA A 161 -4.98 -7.21 6.71
N VAL A 162 -5.22 -8.50 6.86
CA VAL A 162 -5.00 -9.23 8.12
C VAL A 162 -3.88 -10.24 7.89
N ALA A 163 -2.83 -10.17 8.69
CA ALA A 163 -1.73 -11.12 8.62
C ALA A 163 -2.25 -12.55 8.85
N VAL A 164 -1.82 -13.47 8.00
CA VAL A 164 -2.05 -14.91 8.13
C VAL A 164 -0.76 -15.59 8.58
N TRP A 165 0.34 -15.15 8.01
CA TRP A 165 1.68 -15.55 8.36
C TRP A 165 2.64 -14.43 7.97
N THR A 166 3.60 -14.12 8.83
CA THR A 166 4.67 -13.13 8.58
C THR A 166 6.01 -13.65 9.07
N ASP A 167 7.08 -13.08 8.58
CA ASP A 167 8.45 -13.44 8.95
C ASP A 167 8.92 -12.86 10.29
N GLU A 168 8.08 -12.03 10.94
CA GLU A 168 8.35 -11.45 12.27
C GLU A 168 7.71 -12.24 13.44
N GLU A 169 7.13 -13.41 13.18
CA GLU A 169 6.53 -14.29 14.20
C GLU A 169 7.49 -15.39 14.64
#